data_3787c4e6081965fe44ae04b3e24b38d1
#
_entry.id   3787c4e6081965fe44ae04b3e24b38d1
#
_cell.length_a   1.000
_cell.length_b   1.000
_cell.length_c   1.000
_cell.angle_alpha   90.00
_cell.angle_beta   90.00
_cell.angle_gamma   90.00
#
_symmetry.space_group_name_H-M   'P 1'
#
loop_
_entity.id
_entity.type
_entity.pdbx_description
1 polymer ?
#
loop_
_entity_poly.entity_id
_entity_poly.type
_entity_poly.pdbx_seq_one_letter_code
_entity_poly.pdbx_strand_id
1 'polypeptide(L)'
;AREDGENGDIPISEIEKQYDFLMAHGGPFNIQLSGGEPTMRDDLPEIIHMGRKKGFTFFQLNTNGIRLAREDGYARKLKKAGLNTVFLQFDGVTDQVYETLRGQAMMELKKKAILNCSEAELGIALVPVIAPGVNDMQVGDILKFGLDHMPFVRGVHFQPISYFGRCSQKRPTNPITIPKMLRLIEEQTEGLMKIEDFAGGGAENPYCSFHASYLRKGERELKLLEKKSGKGCCCTTSDDSRQYVENQWSYSTKNYDEVEMTQ
;
A
#
# COMPACT_ATOMS: atom_id res chain seq x y z
N ALA A 1 -4.58 19.67 7.23
CA ALA A 1 -4.17 20.93 7.88
C ALA A 1 -5.22 21.27 8.92
N ARG A 2 -4.85 21.40 10.18
CA ARG A 2 -5.71 21.93 11.25
C ARG A 2 -5.91 23.42 10.97
N GLU A 3 -7.11 23.93 11.19
CA GLU A 3 -7.43 25.35 11.00
C GLU A 3 -6.81 26.26 12.07
N ASP A 4 -6.24 25.68 13.12
CA ASP A 4 -5.64 26.38 14.23
C ASP A 4 -4.12 26.43 14.02
N GLY A 5 -3.56 27.60 13.77
CA GLY A 5 -2.19 27.98 13.42
C GLY A 5 -1.01 27.34 14.16
N GLU A 6 -1.16 26.18 14.75
CA GLU A 6 -0.08 25.32 15.25
C GLU A 6 0.30 24.27 14.18
N ASN A 7 0.99 24.75 13.15
CA ASN A 7 1.64 23.91 12.12
C ASN A 7 2.93 23.28 12.66
N GLY A 8 2.89 22.66 13.83
CA GLY A 8 4.02 21.90 14.35
C GLY A 8 3.85 20.41 14.12
N ASP A 9 4.87 19.75 13.59
CA ASP A 9 4.96 18.29 13.64
C ASP A 9 4.95 17.83 15.10
N ILE A 10 4.36 16.66 15.37
CA ILE A 10 4.42 16.06 16.71
C ILE A 10 5.90 15.87 17.08
N PRO A 11 6.37 16.35 18.23
CA PRO A 11 7.75 16.18 18.65
C PRO A 11 8.15 14.71 18.71
N ILE A 12 9.39 14.39 18.33
CA ILE A 12 9.89 13.00 18.33
C ILE A 12 9.79 12.36 19.72
N SER A 13 9.96 13.15 20.79
CA SER A 13 9.79 12.69 22.17
C SER A 13 8.37 12.24 22.49
N GLU A 14 7.37 12.83 21.84
CA GLU A 14 5.98 12.43 22.02
C GLU A 14 5.68 11.14 21.21
N ILE A 15 6.26 11.01 20.03
CA ILE A 15 6.19 9.74 19.26
C ILE A 15 6.88 8.62 20.04
N GLU A 16 7.98 8.91 20.72
CA GLU A 16 8.65 7.94 21.59
C GLU A 16 7.75 7.43 22.69
N LYS A 17 7.03 8.30 23.38
CA LYS A 17 6.03 7.91 24.41
C LYS A 17 4.91 7.06 23.82
N GLN A 18 4.45 7.39 22.60
CA GLN A 18 3.44 6.58 21.91
C GLN A 18 3.95 5.17 21.61
N TYR A 19 5.20 5.02 21.17
CA TYR A 19 5.81 3.71 20.96
C TYR A 19 5.94 2.92 22.28
N ASP A 20 6.37 3.56 23.38
CA ASP A 20 6.44 2.93 24.70
C ASP A 20 5.06 2.49 25.19
N PHE A 21 4.06 3.33 24.99
CA PHE A 21 2.67 2.99 25.31
C PHE A 21 2.19 1.76 24.54
N LEU A 22 2.42 1.71 23.22
CA LEU A 22 2.02 0.58 22.38
C LEU A 22 2.73 -0.71 22.80
N MET A 23 4.02 -0.66 23.12
CA MET A 23 4.77 -1.83 23.58
C MET A 23 4.26 -2.34 24.93
N ALA A 24 3.91 -1.44 25.85
CA ALA A 24 3.36 -1.81 27.16
C ALA A 24 1.92 -2.38 27.10
N HIS A 25 1.19 -2.15 25.99
CA HIS A 25 -0.21 -2.55 25.84
C HIS A 25 -0.43 -3.63 24.74
N GLY A 26 0.48 -4.58 24.64
CA GLY A 26 0.33 -5.74 23.76
C GLY A 26 1.13 -5.71 22.47
N GLY A 27 2.03 -4.72 22.31
CA GLY A 27 2.97 -4.69 21.17
C GLY A 27 3.93 -5.90 21.17
N PRO A 28 4.72 -6.02 20.10
CA PRO A 28 4.83 -5.07 18.98
C PRO A 28 3.63 -5.12 18.02
N PHE A 29 3.29 -3.97 17.42
CA PHE A 29 2.28 -3.84 16.38
C PHE A 29 2.95 -3.49 15.04
N ASN A 30 2.26 -3.73 13.92
CA ASN A 30 2.66 -3.17 12.64
C ASN A 30 2.41 -1.65 12.64
N ILE A 31 3.43 -0.87 12.31
CA ILE A 31 3.35 0.59 12.33
C ILE A 31 3.11 1.11 10.93
N GLN A 32 2.05 1.88 10.76
CA GLN A 32 1.76 2.63 9.54
C GLN A 32 2.03 4.11 9.78
N LEU A 33 2.99 4.66 9.04
CA LEU A 33 3.31 6.08 9.05
C LEU A 33 2.45 6.78 7.98
N SER A 34 1.58 7.65 8.45
CA SER A 34 0.59 8.35 7.62
C SER A 34 0.33 9.75 8.22
N GLY A 35 -0.53 10.54 7.58
CA GLY A 35 -0.89 11.88 8.02
C GLY A 35 -1.08 12.82 6.84
N GLY A 36 -0.46 14.01 6.83
CA GLY A 36 -0.39 14.86 5.66
C GLY A 36 0.50 14.21 4.60
N GLU A 37 1.78 14.51 4.61
CA GLU A 37 2.81 13.79 3.83
C GLU A 37 3.98 13.49 4.78
N PRO A 38 4.14 12.23 5.21
CA PRO A 38 5.16 11.89 6.22
C PRO A 38 6.59 12.21 5.78
N THR A 39 6.87 12.13 4.47
CA THR A 39 8.21 12.41 3.95
C THR A 39 8.61 13.88 4.02
N MET A 40 7.70 14.79 4.38
CA MET A 40 8.04 16.18 4.67
C MET A 40 8.84 16.35 5.96
N ARG A 41 8.81 15.36 6.85
CA ARG A 41 9.61 15.33 8.08
C ARG A 41 11.05 14.88 7.78
N ASP A 42 12.02 15.68 8.20
CA ASP A 42 13.44 15.32 8.02
C ASP A 42 13.91 14.25 9.01
N ASP A 43 13.25 14.16 10.16
CA ASP A 43 13.50 13.16 11.21
C ASP A 43 12.75 11.83 11.02
N LEU A 44 12.02 11.65 9.89
CA LEU A 44 11.30 10.40 9.61
C LEU A 44 12.19 9.14 9.71
N PRO A 45 13.44 9.12 9.19
CA PRO A 45 14.31 7.97 9.38
C PRO A 45 14.66 7.70 10.85
N GLU A 46 14.79 8.73 11.67
CA GLU A 46 15.06 8.61 13.10
C GLU A 46 13.86 8.01 13.84
N ILE A 47 12.64 8.43 13.50
CA ILE A 47 11.38 7.89 14.04
C ILE A 47 11.27 6.39 13.76
N ILE A 48 11.55 5.96 12.53
CA ILE A 48 11.54 4.54 12.15
C ILE A 48 12.61 3.77 12.94
N HIS A 49 13.84 4.29 12.98
CA HIS A 49 14.93 3.66 13.69
C HIS A 49 14.67 3.51 15.20
N MET A 50 14.10 4.54 15.83
CA MET A 50 13.68 4.51 17.21
C MET A 50 12.65 3.42 17.48
N GLY A 51 11.64 3.30 16.62
CA GLY A 51 10.64 2.23 16.74
C GLY A 51 11.24 0.84 16.56
N ARG A 52 12.18 0.67 15.62
CA ARG A 52 12.92 -0.61 15.45
C ARG A 52 13.70 -0.98 16.71
N LYS A 53 14.36 -0.01 17.35
CA LYS A 53 15.07 -0.23 18.62
C LYS A 53 14.14 -0.63 19.76
N LYS A 54 12.89 -0.16 19.77
CA LYS A 54 11.88 -0.53 20.74
C LYS A 54 11.23 -1.90 20.47
N GLY A 55 11.53 -2.54 19.36
CA GLY A 55 11.07 -3.91 19.05
C GLY A 55 9.96 -4.01 18.02
N PHE A 56 9.53 -2.92 17.41
CA PHE A 56 8.58 -3.01 16.27
C PHE A 56 9.28 -3.64 15.04
N THR A 57 8.63 -4.63 14.43
CA THR A 57 9.21 -5.42 13.35
C THR A 57 8.79 -4.98 11.96
N PHE A 58 7.70 -4.22 11.83
CA PHE A 58 7.16 -3.83 10.54
C PHE A 58 6.77 -2.35 10.50
N PHE A 59 7.33 -1.63 9.53
CA PHE A 59 7.02 -0.24 9.23
C PHE A 59 6.55 -0.09 7.78
N GLN A 60 5.38 0.51 7.61
CA GLN A 60 4.78 0.90 6.35
C GLN A 60 4.73 2.42 6.24
N LEU A 61 5.10 2.96 5.09
CA LEU A 61 5.05 4.39 4.79
C LEU A 61 3.99 4.68 3.73
N ASN A 62 2.98 5.46 4.06
CA ASN A 62 2.04 6.01 3.09
C ASN A 62 2.55 7.36 2.59
N THR A 63 2.77 7.50 1.27
CA THR A 63 3.38 8.70 0.71
C THR A 63 2.91 8.98 -0.71
N ASN A 64 2.93 10.27 -1.10
CA ASN A 64 2.77 10.67 -2.49
C ASN A 64 3.99 10.35 -3.36
N GLY A 65 5.14 9.99 -2.78
CA GLY A 65 6.35 9.56 -3.48
C GLY A 65 7.22 10.69 -4.04
N ILE A 66 6.85 11.97 -3.87
CA ILE A 66 7.59 13.09 -4.46
C ILE A 66 9.03 13.15 -3.92
N ARG A 67 9.21 13.05 -2.60
CA ARG A 67 10.54 13.06 -1.99
C ARG A 67 11.36 11.82 -2.37
N LEU A 68 10.73 10.66 -2.44
CA LEU A 68 11.36 9.42 -2.91
C LEU A 68 11.88 9.53 -4.34
N ALA A 69 11.20 10.31 -5.21
CA ALA A 69 11.62 10.54 -6.58
C ALA A 69 12.75 11.60 -6.70
N ARG A 70 12.69 12.66 -5.88
CA ARG A 70 13.55 13.85 -6.05
C ARG A 70 14.84 13.82 -5.24
N GLU A 71 14.84 13.19 -4.06
CA GLU A 71 16.00 13.11 -3.18
C GLU A 71 16.76 11.80 -3.40
N ASP A 72 17.91 11.88 -4.05
CA ASP A 72 18.74 10.71 -4.31
C ASP A 72 19.17 10.02 -3.00
N GLY A 73 19.04 8.70 -2.94
CA GLY A 73 19.41 7.91 -1.76
C GLY A 73 18.41 7.96 -0.60
N TYR A 74 17.32 8.75 -0.67
CA TYR A 74 16.35 8.85 0.42
C TYR A 74 15.64 7.51 0.69
N ALA A 75 15.27 6.76 -0.35
CA ALA A 75 14.70 5.41 -0.19
C ALA A 75 15.68 4.47 0.55
N ARG A 76 16.98 4.51 0.22
CA ARG A 76 17.99 3.72 0.92
C ARG A 76 18.18 4.16 2.38
N LYS A 77 18.07 5.47 2.67
CA LYS A 77 18.10 6.00 4.05
C LYS A 77 16.94 5.45 4.87
N LEU A 78 15.73 5.44 4.32
CA LEU A 78 14.53 4.86 4.96
C LEU A 78 14.67 3.34 5.17
N LYS A 79 15.19 2.62 4.16
CA LYS A 79 15.46 1.17 4.30
C LYS A 79 16.44 0.89 5.42
N LYS A 80 17.54 1.61 5.49
CA LYS A 80 18.55 1.50 6.57
C LYS A 80 17.96 1.81 7.95
N ALA A 81 17.01 2.73 8.02
CA ALA A 81 16.30 3.03 9.27
C ALA A 81 15.36 1.90 9.70
N GLY A 82 14.97 1.01 8.78
CA GLY A 82 14.12 -0.15 9.06
C GLY A 82 12.75 -0.13 8.41
N LEU A 83 12.52 0.73 7.40
CA LEU A 83 11.29 0.71 6.61
C LEU A 83 11.18 -0.62 5.84
N ASN A 84 10.00 -1.24 5.84
CA ASN A 84 9.73 -2.48 5.14
C ASN A 84 9.06 -2.26 3.79
N THR A 85 8.06 -1.38 3.74
CA THR A 85 7.24 -1.19 2.55
C THR A 85 6.77 0.25 2.38
N VAL A 86 6.53 0.63 1.13
CA VAL A 86 5.97 1.92 0.72
C VAL A 86 4.58 1.69 0.12
N PHE A 87 3.57 2.30 0.71
CA PHE A 87 2.26 2.46 0.10
C PHE A 87 2.25 3.76 -0.69
N LEU A 88 2.49 3.60 -1.98
CA LEU A 88 2.68 4.70 -2.91
C LEU A 88 1.34 5.11 -3.52
N GLN A 89 0.93 6.35 -3.30
CA GLN A 89 -0.17 6.94 -4.04
C GLN A 89 0.11 6.83 -5.55
N PHE A 90 -0.77 6.15 -6.29
CA PHE A 90 -0.59 5.86 -7.71
C PHE A 90 -1.95 5.84 -8.42
N ASP A 91 -2.46 7.00 -8.83
CA ASP A 91 -3.85 7.15 -9.25
C ASP A 91 -4.12 6.71 -10.69
N GLY A 92 -3.10 6.53 -11.52
CA GLY A 92 -3.27 6.12 -12.92
C GLY A 92 -1.94 5.99 -13.65
N VAL A 93 -2.03 5.65 -14.93
CA VAL A 93 -0.87 5.43 -15.82
C VAL A 93 -0.65 6.58 -16.82
N THR A 94 -1.40 7.67 -16.70
CA THR A 94 -1.30 8.86 -17.55
C THR A 94 -1.28 10.15 -16.72
N ASP A 95 -0.57 11.17 -17.21
CA ASP A 95 -0.50 12.47 -16.53
C ASP A 95 -1.84 13.17 -16.43
N GLN A 96 -2.74 12.97 -17.39
CA GLN A 96 -4.09 13.56 -17.36
C GLN A 96 -4.88 13.20 -16.10
N VAL A 97 -4.73 11.95 -15.59
CA VAL A 97 -5.34 11.52 -14.33
C VAL A 97 -4.77 12.33 -13.17
N TYR A 98 -3.45 12.50 -13.11
CA TYR A 98 -2.80 13.26 -12.04
C TYR A 98 -3.14 14.76 -12.10
N GLU A 99 -3.16 15.34 -13.29
CA GLU A 99 -3.60 16.73 -13.47
C GLU A 99 -5.01 16.94 -12.94
N THR A 100 -5.93 16.00 -13.23
CA THR A 100 -7.31 16.07 -12.77
C THR A 100 -7.44 15.88 -11.26
N LEU A 101 -6.75 14.88 -10.68
CA LEU A 101 -6.91 14.52 -9.26
C LEU A 101 -5.94 15.26 -8.33
N ARG A 102 -4.78 15.69 -8.84
CA ARG A 102 -3.67 16.24 -8.02
C ARG A 102 -3.20 17.62 -8.49
N GLY A 103 -3.72 18.13 -9.62
CA GLY A 103 -3.40 19.45 -10.14
C GLY A 103 -2.07 19.58 -10.88
N GLN A 104 -1.36 18.47 -11.13
CA GLN A 104 -0.07 18.45 -11.84
C GLN A 104 0.26 17.09 -12.45
N ALA A 105 1.05 17.09 -13.51
CA ALA A 105 1.63 15.87 -14.08
C ALA A 105 2.57 15.18 -13.08
N MET A 106 2.43 13.86 -12.88
CA MET A 106 3.20 13.14 -11.87
C MET A 106 3.71 11.76 -12.33
N MET A 107 3.42 11.32 -13.54
CA MET A 107 3.73 9.94 -13.95
C MET A 107 5.25 9.65 -13.90
N GLU A 108 6.08 10.56 -14.38
CA GLU A 108 7.54 10.40 -14.32
C GLU A 108 8.07 10.41 -12.87
N LEU A 109 7.48 11.22 -11.98
CA LEU A 109 7.81 11.19 -10.56
C LEU A 109 7.44 9.82 -9.93
N LYS A 110 6.30 9.24 -10.31
CA LYS A 110 5.89 7.92 -9.81
C LYS A 110 6.85 6.83 -10.26
N LYS A 111 7.21 6.81 -11.55
CA LYS A 111 8.19 5.86 -12.09
C LYS A 111 9.55 6.00 -11.38
N LYS A 112 10.03 7.22 -11.17
CA LYS A 112 11.30 7.48 -10.48
C LYS A 112 11.25 7.05 -9.01
N ALA A 113 10.12 7.30 -8.31
CA ALA A 113 9.93 6.82 -6.94
C ALA A 113 9.97 5.30 -6.85
N ILE A 114 9.28 4.59 -7.77
CA ILE A 114 9.28 3.14 -7.85
C ILE A 114 10.72 2.62 -8.10
N LEU A 115 11.44 3.21 -9.05
CA LEU A 115 12.83 2.85 -9.34
C LEU A 115 13.72 3.01 -8.09
N ASN A 116 13.67 4.15 -7.42
CA ASN A 116 14.47 4.42 -6.22
C ASN A 116 14.12 3.46 -5.07
N CYS A 117 12.83 3.10 -4.92
CA CYS A 117 12.39 2.09 -3.94
C CYS A 117 12.89 0.69 -4.31
N SER A 118 12.85 0.31 -5.60
CA SER A 118 13.33 -0.99 -6.05
C SER A 118 14.82 -1.15 -5.84
N GLU A 119 15.62 -0.14 -6.15
CA GLU A 119 17.07 -0.11 -5.87
C GLU A 119 17.39 -0.16 -4.37
N ALA A 120 16.48 0.29 -3.52
CA ALA A 120 16.59 0.22 -2.07
C ALA A 120 16.01 -1.09 -1.49
N GLU A 121 15.54 -2.02 -2.31
CA GLU A 121 14.90 -3.27 -1.89
C GLU A 121 13.71 -3.03 -0.95
N LEU A 122 12.91 -2.01 -1.23
CA LEU A 122 11.65 -1.74 -0.55
C LEU A 122 10.49 -2.38 -1.32
N GLY A 123 9.61 -3.09 -0.63
CA GLY A 123 8.33 -3.52 -1.19
C GLY A 123 7.43 -2.31 -1.46
N ILE A 124 6.64 -2.37 -2.54
CA ILE A 124 5.76 -1.28 -2.96
C ILE A 124 4.34 -1.81 -3.11
N ALA A 125 3.38 -1.15 -2.48
CA ALA A 125 1.97 -1.28 -2.82
C ALA A 125 1.52 -0.02 -3.56
N LEU A 126 0.93 -0.17 -4.73
CA LEU A 126 0.30 0.94 -5.45
C LEU A 126 -1.07 1.21 -4.83
N VAL A 127 -1.36 2.48 -4.53
CA VAL A 127 -2.61 2.88 -3.87
C VAL A 127 -3.35 3.89 -4.75
N PRO A 128 -4.14 3.41 -5.73
CA PRO A 128 -4.96 4.29 -6.55
C PRO A 128 -6.27 4.67 -5.86
N VAL A 129 -6.59 5.97 -5.88
CA VAL A 129 -7.94 6.46 -5.60
C VAL A 129 -8.73 6.43 -6.89
N ILE A 130 -9.81 5.63 -6.95
CA ILE A 130 -10.62 5.47 -8.16
C ILE A 130 -11.80 6.43 -8.13
N ALA A 131 -11.83 7.34 -9.10
CA ALA A 131 -12.86 8.36 -9.30
C ALA A 131 -13.64 8.10 -10.60
N PRO A 132 -15.00 8.04 -10.53
CA PRO A 132 -15.83 7.78 -11.72
C PRO A 132 -15.58 8.80 -12.82
N GLY A 133 -15.37 8.32 -14.05
CA GLY A 133 -15.15 9.15 -15.24
C GLY A 133 -13.77 9.83 -15.31
N VAL A 134 -12.87 9.52 -14.37
CA VAL A 134 -11.50 10.07 -14.37
C VAL A 134 -10.48 8.93 -14.64
N ASN A 135 -10.47 7.90 -13.82
CA ASN A 135 -9.50 6.81 -13.92
C ASN A 135 -10.12 5.41 -13.73
N ASP A 136 -11.44 5.32 -13.66
CA ASP A 136 -12.14 4.03 -13.57
C ASP A 136 -11.98 3.17 -14.84
N MET A 137 -11.57 3.77 -15.97
CA MET A 137 -11.21 3.06 -17.19
C MET A 137 -9.73 2.61 -17.23
N GLN A 138 -8.92 2.94 -16.21
CA GLN A 138 -7.50 2.56 -16.12
C GLN A 138 -7.22 1.47 -15.07
N VAL A 139 -8.24 0.83 -14.55
CA VAL A 139 -8.10 -0.20 -13.51
C VAL A 139 -7.22 -1.37 -14.00
N GLY A 140 -7.48 -1.86 -15.20
CA GLY A 140 -6.68 -2.91 -15.86
C GLY A 140 -5.25 -2.47 -16.15
N ASP A 141 -5.07 -1.23 -16.62
CA ASP A 141 -3.74 -0.68 -16.91
C ASP A 141 -2.91 -0.50 -15.64
N ILE A 142 -3.53 -0.10 -14.54
CA ILE A 142 -2.86 0.00 -13.22
C ILE A 142 -2.42 -1.39 -12.74
N LEU A 143 -3.27 -2.40 -12.88
CA LEU A 143 -2.93 -3.79 -12.54
C LEU A 143 -1.79 -4.31 -13.40
N LYS A 144 -1.87 -4.09 -14.72
CA LYS A 144 -0.79 -4.44 -15.65
C LYS A 144 0.51 -3.76 -15.29
N PHE A 145 0.47 -2.45 -15.01
CA PHE A 145 1.64 -1.71 -14.55
C PHE A 145 2.24 -2.34 -13.28
N GLY A 146 1.40 -2.72 -12.31
CA GLY A 146 1.85 -3.43 -11.11
C GLY A 146 2.54 -4.76 -11.43
N LEU A 147 1.95 -5.57 -12.30
CA LEU A 147 2.53 -6.84 -12.75
C LEU A 147 3.87 -6.65 -13.48
N ASP A 148 3.99 -5.62 -14.33
CA ASP A 148 5.22 -5.33 -15.08
C ASP A 148 6.38 -4.88 -14.16
N HIS A 149 6.06 -4.41 -12.94
CA HIS A 149 7.05 -3.96 -11.94
C HIS A 149 7.24 -4.94 -10.77
N MET A 150 6.74 -6.18 -10.92
CA MET A 150 7.11 -7.25 -9.98
C MET A 150 8.61 -7.59 -10.12
N PRO A 151 9.26 -8.00 -9.05
CA PRO A 151 8.74 -8.37 -7.72
C PRO A 151 8.64 -7.20 -6.72
N PHE A 152 9.07 -6.01 -7.07
CA PHE A 152 9.09 -4.85 -6.15
C PHE A 152 7.69 -4.33 -5.87
N VAL A 153 6.83 -4.24 -6.90
CA VAL A 153 5.41 -3.98 -6.69
C VAL A 153 4.74 -5.27 -6.21
N ARG A 154 4.32 -5.25 -4.95
CA ARG A 154 3.76 -6.40 -4.22
C ARG A 154 2.25 -6.48 -4.35
N GLY A 155 1.60 -5.41 -4.75
CA GLY A 155 0.16 -5.38 -4.91
C GLY A 155 -0.39 -4.02 -5.28
N VAL A 156 -1.69 -4.01 -5.58
CA VAL A 156 -2.47 -2.80 -5.86
C VAL A 156 -3.63 -2.74 -4.86
N HIS A 157 -3.71 -1.65 -4.12
CA HIS A 157 -4.75 -1.43 -3.11
C HIS A 157 -5.70 -0.34 -3.58
N PHE A 158 -6.75 -0.72 -4.30
CA PHE A 158 -7.76 0.21 -4.83
C PHE A 158 -8.59 0.84 -3.74
N GLN A 159 -8.72 2.15 -3.77
CA GLN A 159 -9.55 2.93 -2.85
C GLN A 159 -10.60 3.70 -3.65
N PRO A 160 -11.90 3.38 -3.50
CA PRO A 160 -12.94 4.23 -4.06
C PRO A 160 -12.87 5.64 -3.47
N ILE A 161 -13.05 6.67 -4.31
CA ILE A 161 -13.08 8.05 -3.84
C ILE A 161 -14.21 8.27 -2.82
N SER A 162 -13.90 8.97 -1.74
CA SER A 162 -14.86 9.31 -0.69
C SER A 162 -15.37 10.75 -0.85
N TYR A 163 -16.69 10.94 -0.67
CA TYR A 163 -17.37 12.22 -0.89
C TYR A 163 -17.79 12.87 0.44
N PHE A 164 -16.86 13.00 1.37
CA PHE A 164 -17.09 13.66 2.65
C PHE A 164 -15.90 14.55 3.04
N GLY A 165 -16.06 15.34 4.10
CA GLY A 165 -15.03 16.27 4.58
C GLY A 165 -14.80 17.41 3.57
N ARG A 166 -13.56 17.58 3.13
CA ARG A 166 -13.15 18.65 2.20
C ARG A 166 -13.47 18.39 0.72
N CYS A 167 -14.26 17.39 0.42
CA CYS A 167 -14.63 17.08 -0.96
C CYS A 167 -15.54 18.21 -1.50
N SER A 168 -15.06 18.97 -2.49
CA SER A 168 -15.83 20.02 -3.17
C SER A 168 -16.80 19.47 -4.22
N GLN A 169 -16.62 18.20 -4.61
CA GLN A 169 -17.45 17.56 -5.64
C GLN A 169 -18.71 16.96 -5.04
N LYS A 170 -19.83 17.15 -5.73
CA LYS A 170 -21.06 16.43 -5.39
C LYS A 170 -20.89 14.94 -5.67
N ARG A 171 -21.43 14.09 -4.79
CA ARG A 171 -21.45 12.65 -5.01
C ARG A 171 -22.10 12.35 -6.37
N PRO A 172 -21.43 11.61 -7.27
CA PRO A 172 -22.00 11.24 -8.56
C PRO A 172 -23.16 10.26 -8.38
N THR A 173 -24.04 10.23 -9.38
CA THR A 173 -25.17 9.26 -9.42
C THR A 173 -24.71 7.81 -9.52
N ASN A 174 -23.49 7.58 -10.04
CA ASN A 174 -22.91 6.26 -10.21
C ASN A 174 -21.53 6.16 -9.51
N PRO A 175 -21.48 6.09 -8.16
CA PRO A 175 -20.23 6.02 -7.42
C PRO A 175 -19.51 4.69 -7.66
N ILE A 176 -18.21 4.65 -7.39
CA ILE A 176 -17.45 3.40 -7.33
C ILE A 176 -17.84 2.66 -6.04
N THR A 177 -18.35 1.45 -6.22
CA THR A 177 -18.65 0.51 -5.13
C THR A 177 -17.76 -0.72 -5.28
N ILE A 178 -17.63 -1.53 -4.23
CA ILE A 178 -16.86 -2.78 -4.28
C ILE A 178 -17.34 -3.70 -5.43
N PRO A 179 -18.64 -4.00 -5.58
CA PRO A 179 -19.11 -4.82 -6.72
C PRO A 179 -18.80 -4.20 -8.09
N LYS A 180 -18.84 -2.86 -8.22
CA LYS A 180 -18.44 -2.19 -9.45
C LYS A 180 -16.93 -2.32 -9.68
N MET A 181 -16.12 -2.17 -8.63
CA MET A 181 -14.68 -2.33 -8.70
C MET A 181 -14.28 -3.73 -9.18
N LEU A 182 -14.91 -4.77 -8.62
CA LEU A 182 -14.66 -6.16 -9.01
C LEU A 182 -14.99 -6.41 -10.49
N ARG A 183 -16.12 -5.87 -10.98
CA ARG A 183 -16.46 -5.94 -12.41
C ARG A 183 -15.44 -5.23 -13.30
N LEU A 184 -15.00 -4.03 -12.91
CA LEU A 184 -13.96 -3.30 -13.66
C LEU A 184 -12.65 -4.09 -13.72
N ILE A 185 -12.26 -4.75 -12.63
CA ILE A 185 -11.07 -5.60 -12.61
C ILE A 185 -11.23 -6.75 -13.62
N GLU A 186 -12.31 -7.51 -13.54
CA GLU A 186 -12.53 -8.65 -14.44
C GLU A 186 -12.63 -8.23 -15.92
N GLU A 187 -13.42 -7.21 -16.23
CA GLU A 187 -13.60 -6.69 -17.57
C GLU A 187 -12.29 -6.15 -18.17
N GLN A 188 -11.55 -5.32 -17.43
CA GLN A 188 -10.36 -4.67 -17.92
C GLN A 188 -9.10 -5.55 -17.87
N THR A 189 -9.15 -6.67 -17.17
CA THR A 189 -8.10 -7.71 -17.23
C THR A 189 -8.46 -8.85 -18.18
N GLU A 190 -9.54 -8.71 -18.97
CA GLU A 190 -10.02 -9.75 -19.91
C GLU A 190 -10.22 -11.11 -19.21
N GLY A 191 -10.68 -11.10 -17.96
CA GLY A 191 -10.89 -12.30 -17.14
C GLY A 191 -9.61 -12.95 -16.59
N LEU A 192 -8.46 -12.29 -16.66
CA LEU A 192 -7.22 -12.76 -16.02
C LEU A 192 -7.37 -12.79 -14.49
N MET A 193 -8.14 -11.85 -13.93
CA MET A 193 -8.56 -11.80 -12.54
C MET A 193 -10.09 -11.81 -12.51
N LYS A 194 -10.70 -12.83 -11.89
CA LYS A 194 -12.14 -13.02 -11.91
C LYS A 194 -12.78 -12.55 -10.61
N ILE A 195 -14.06 -12.16 -10.68
CA ILE A 195 -14.83 -11.75 -9.49
C ILE A 195 -14.83 -12.86 -8.42
N GLU A 196 -14.95 -14.11 -8.83
CA GLU A 196 -14.97 -15.28 -7.96
C GLU A 196 -13.67 -15.54 -7.19
N ASP A 197 -12.54 -14.97 -7.65
CA ASP A 197 -11.23 -15.08 -7.00
C ASP A 197 -11.15 -14.24 -5.72
N PHE A 198 -12.03 -13.24 -5.57
CA PHE A 198 -11.98 -12.30 -4.47
C PHE A 198 -12.79 -12.78 -3.28
N ALA A 199 -12.21 -12.65 -2.09
CA ALA A 199 -12.85 -12.97 -0.83
C ALA A 199 -12.87 -11.76 0.11
N GLY A 200 -13.84 -11.70 0.99
CA GLY A 200 -13.90 -10.69 2.05
C GLY A 200 -12.75 -10.81 3.05
N GLY A 201 -12.39 -9.72 3.70
CA GLY A 201 -11.40 -9.69 4.77
C GLY A 201 -11.82 -10.54 5.98
N GLY A 202 -10.82 -11.14 6.67
CA GLY A 202 -11.08 -12.00 7.84
C GLY A 202 -11.26 -11.22 9.15
N ALA A 203 -10.65 -10.04 9.28
CA ALA A 203 -10.69 -9.22 10.49
C ALA A 203 -11.52 -7.93 10.32
N GLU A 204 -11.98 -7.66 9.12
CA GLU A 204 -12.71 -6.46 8.73
C GLU A 204 -14.19 -6.77 8.55
N ASN A 205 -15.02 -5.71 8.52
CA ASN A 205 -16.41 -5.88 8.11
C ASN A 205 -16.44 -6.50 6.70
N PRO A 206 -17.17 -7.61 6.48
CA PRO A 206 -17.18 -8.33 5.21
C PRO A 206 -17.67 -7.51 4.00
N TYR A 207 -18.26 -6.34 4.24
CA TYR A 207 -18.68 -5.39 3.19
C TYR A 207 -17.71 -4.23 2.97
N CYS A 208 -16.59 -4.16 3.71
CA CYS A 208 -15.67 -3.05 3.63
C CYS A 208 -14.45 -3.31 2.74
N SER A 209 -14.06 -4.58 2.54
CA SER A 209 -12.90 -4.91 1.72
C SER A 209 -13.04 -6.26 1.03
N PHE A 210 -12.33 -6.41 -0.08
CA PHE A 210 -12.15 -7.67 -0.81
C PHE A 210 -10.71 -7.78 -1.25
N HIS A 211 -10.17 -8.98 -1.28
CA HIS A 211 -8.80 -9.23 -1.69
C HIS A 211 -8.69 -10.55 -2.45
N ALA A 212 -7.73 -10.62 -3.35
CA ALA A 212 -7.25 -11.84 -3.97
C ALA A 212 -5.72 -11.80 -3.99
N SER A 213 -5.08 -12.96 -3.89
CA SER A 213 -3.63 -13.09 -3.97
C SER A 213 -3.28 -14.08 -5.08
N TYR A 214 -2.32 -13.69 -5.92
CA TYR A 214 -1.92 -14.49 -7.08
C TYR A 214 -0.42 -14.72 -7.07
N LEU A 215 -0.03 -15.91 -7.55
CA LEU A 215 1.34 -16.21 -7.94
C LEU A 215 1.48 -15.98 -9.44
N ARG A 216 2.43 -15.16 -9.86
CA ARG A 216 2.76 -14.97 -11.27
C ARG A 216 3.64 -16.12 -11.75
N LYS A 217 3.17 -16.90 -12.74
CA LYS A 217 3.91 -18.00 -13.36
C LYS A 217 4.54 -17.64 -14.69
N GLY A 218 4.07 -16.55 -15.33
CA GLY A 218 4.52 -16.09 -16.63
C GLY A 218 4.01 -14.68 -16.93
N GLU A 219 4.16 -14.21 -18.16
CA GLU A 219 3.73 -12.85 -18.53
C GLU A 219 2.21 -12.64 -18.42
N ARG A 220 1.42 -13.68 -18.70
CA ARG A 220 -0.05 -13.65 -18.69
C ARG A 220 -0.66 -14.81 -17.90
N GLU A 221 0.09 -15.45 -17.02
CA GLU A 221 -0.40 -16.57 -16.23
C GLU A 221 -0.33 -16.22 -14.75
N LEU A 222 -1.51 -16.11 -14.14
CA LEU A 222 -1.68 -15.90 -12.70
C LEU A 222 -2.33 -17.15 -12.09
N LYS A 223 -1.74 -17.70 -11.06
CA LYS A 223 -2.36 -18.75 -10.26
C LYS A 223 -2.90 -18.13 -8.98
N LEU A 224 -4.20 -18.26 -8.77
CA LEU A 224 -4.84 -17.85 -7.50
C LEU A 224 -4.21 -18.65 -6.35
N LEU A 225 -3.76 -17.93 -5.34
CA LEU A 225 -3.32 -18.54 -4.08
C LEU A 225 -4.56 -18.77 -3.22
N GLU A 226 -5.03 -20.01 -3.20
CA GLU A 226 -6.14 -20.40 -2.33
C GLU A 226 -5.76 -20.12 -0.86
N LYS A 227 -6.66 -19.46 -0.13
CA LYS A 227 -6.56 -19.49 1.34
C LYS A 227 -6.60 -20.96 1.73
N LYS A 228 -5.53 -21.46 2.36
CA LYS A 228 -5.61 -22.76 3.03
C LYS A 228 -6.82 -22.70 3.96
N SER A 229 -7.90 -23.37 3.57
CA SER A 229 -9.12 -23.57 4.35
C SER A 229 -8.78 -24.58 5.47
N GLY A 230 -7.90 -24.18 6.36
CA GLY A 230 -7.40 -25.05 7.41
C GLY A 230 -7.35 -24.28 8.72
N LYS A 231 -8.33 -24.58 9.56
CA LYS A 231 -8.53 -24.10 10.92
C LYS A 231 -9.13 -22.71 10.99
N GLY A 232 -10.37 -22.70 11.46
CA GLY A 232 -11.16 -21.50 11.65
C GLY A 232 -10.41 -20.42 12.43
N CYS A 233 -10.89 -19.21 12.31
CA CYS A 233 -10.38 -17.95 12.85
C CYS A 233 -9.90 -17.99 14.33
N CYS A 234 -10.21 -19.05 15.08
CA CYS A 234 -9.89 -19.23 16.49
C CYS A 234 -8.45 -19.70 16.77
N CYS A 235 -7.64 -20.01 15.76
CA CYS A 235 -6.30 -20.59 15.94
C CYS A 235 -5.15 -19.72 15.39
N THR A 236 -5.44 -18.55 14.83
CA THR A 236 -4.41 -17.63 14.33
C THR A 236 -4.01 -16.69 15.46
N THR A 237 -2.74 -16.72 15.87
CA THR A 237 -2.22 -15.80 16.86
C THR A 237 -2.03 -14.39 16.28
N SER A 238 -1.92 -13.38 17.13
CA SER A 238 -1.58 -12.02 16.68
C SER A 238 -0.21 -11.96 16.00
N ASP A 239 0.71 -12.84 16.41
CA ASP A 239 2.04 -12.97 15.80
C ASP A 239 1.96 -13.52 14.38
N ASP A 240 1.17 -14.59 14.16
CA ASP A 240 0.95 -15.14 12.82
C ASP A 240 0.37 -14.09 11.86
N SER A 241 -0.57 -13.28 12.35
CA SER A 241 -1.19 -12.22 11.54
C SER A 241 -0.19 -11.12 11.20
N ARG A 242 0.67 -10.71 12.15
CA ARG A 242 1.73 -9.72 11.90
C ARG A 242 2.74 -10.23 10.89
N GLN A 243 3.21 -11.46 11.06
CA GLN A 243 4.17 -12.09 10.16
C GLN A 243 3.60 -12.28 8.76
N TYR A 244 2.32 -12.61 8.64
CA TYR A 244 1.63 -12.67 7.35
C TYR A 244 1.69 -11.34 6.60
N VAL A 245 1.35 -10.24 7.27
CA VAL A 245 1.41 -8.88 6.68
C VAL A 245 2.84 -8.51 6.30
N GLU A 246 3.82 -8.81 7.16
CA GLU A 246 5.23 -8.55 6.87
C GLU A 246 5.69 -9.30 5.62
N ASN A 247 5.39 -10.59 5.51
CA ASN A 247 5.75 -11.42 4.35
C ASN A 247 5.04 -10.98 3.07
N GLN A 248 3.79 -10.52 3.16
CA GLN A 248 3.02 -10.08 2.02
C GLN A 248 3.59 -8.81 1.39
N TRP A 249 3.98 -7.82 2.20
CA TRP A 249 4.31 -6.48 1.73
C TRP A 249 5.80 -6.17 1.68
N SER A 250 6.63 -6.85 2.47
CA SER A 250 8.08 -6.67 2.42
C SER A 250 8.67 -7.30 1.17
N TYR A 251 9.67 -6.62 0.59
CA TYR A 251 10.50 -7.23 -0.42
C TYR A 251 11.60 -8.06 0.26
N SER A 252 11.76 -9.32 -0.18
CA SER A 252 12.88 -10.17 0.22
C SER A 252 13.22 -11.10 -0.93
N THR A 253 14.47 -11.13 -1.34
CA THR A 253 14.98 -12.08 -2.34
C THR A 253 14.92 -13.53 -1.85
N LYS A 254 14.96 -13.75 -0.53
CA LYS A 254 14.89 -15.08 0.06
C LYS A 254 13.54 -15.77 -0.09
N ASN A 255 12.46 -15.00 -0.31
CA ASN A 255 11.11 -15.56 -0.41
C ASN A 255 10.74 -16.10 -1.80
N TYR A 256 11.58 -15.90 -2.81
CA TYR A 256 11.31 -16.43 -4.17
C TYR A 256 11.78 -17.85 -4.37
N ASP A 257 12.88 -18.24 -3.73
CA ASP A 257 13.44 -19.61 -3.84
C ASP A 257 12.76 -20.61 -2.90
N GLU A 258 12.14 -20.14 -1.80
CA GLU A 258 11.45 -21.00 -0.83
C GLU A 258 9.98 -21.28 -1.17
N VAL A 259 9.33 -20.50 -2.01
CA VAL A 259 7.91 -20.73 -2.42
C VAL A 259 7.80 -21.84 -3.47
N GLU A 260 8.87 -22.20 -4.15
CA GLU A 260 8.91 -23.37 -5.05
C GLU A 260 9.09 -24.72 -4.35
N MET A 261 9.39 -24.76 -3.06
CA MET A 261 9.79 -26.00 -2.37
C MET A 261 8.83 -26.51 -1.29
N THR A 262 7.67 -25.94 -1.10
CA THR A 262 6.61 -26.54 -0.26
C THR A 262 5.40 -26.92 -1.11
N GLN A 263 5.50 -28.11 -1.70
CA GLN A 263 4.33 -28.86 -2.17
C GLN A 263 3.52 -29.40 -1.00
#